data_887a861ab23642966803577bdd3c8522
#
_entry.id   887a861ab23642966803577bdd3c8522
#
_cell.length_a   1.000
_cell.length_b   1.000
_cell.length_c   1.000
_cell.angle_alpha   90.00
_cell.angle_beta   90.00
_cell.angle_gamma   90.00
#
_symmetry.space_group_name_H-M   'P 1'
#
loop_
_entity.id
_entity.type
_entity.pdbx_description
1 polymer ?
#
loop_
_entity_poly.entity_id
_entity_poly.type
_entity_poly.pdbx_seq_one_letter_code
_entity_poly.pdbx_strand_id
1 'polypeptide(L)'
;MTAYLLERAWVGGRVRDTVRVEVEHGRITSVEPDATRTGVPLRGLTLPGLANTHSHAFHRALRGRTQTDRGTFWTWREQMYAVAGRLDPDTYYELAKATYAEMVAAGYTSVGEFHYLHHQPDGTPYDDANAMGSALLAAARDAGIRITLLDTLYLSSGFGAAPEGVQRRFSDGTAESWHERVSALAPLTGAASLIGVAAHSVRAVPADALEAFAPYVEDGVPVHVHLSEQVKENADCVAAHGVTPTRLLADHGVLGPMTSAVHATHLTDEDVRLLGEARAFASFCPTTERDLGDGIGPARALQEAGSVLTLGSDSHAVIDAFEEMRAVEMDERLATQARGHWTAAELLAAGTADGHRSLGFGDAGEIAVGQRADLVTIDLASPRTAGTGRDEHTAVFAAGAADVTHVIVDGVVVFEGDHGQVGRALDDVIGRIWNP
;
A
#
# COMPACT_ATOMS: atom_id res chain seq x y z
N MET A 1 -19.02 -6.61 23.41
CA MET A 1 -18.81 -7.96 22.85
C MET A 1 -19.80 -8.17 21.71
N THR A 2 -19.32 -8.38 20.49
CA THR A 2 -20.10 -8.64 19.27
C THR A 2 -19.74 -10.03 18.76
N ALA A 3 -20.71 -10.77 18.24
CA ALA A 3 -20.45 -12.06 17.60
C ALA A 3 -20.90 -12.01 16.12
N TYR A 4 -20.02 -12.37 15.22
CA TYR A 4 -20.28 -12.53 13.80
C TYR A 4 -20.45 -14.02 13.47
N LEU A 5 -21.35 -14.33 12.55
CA LEU A 5 -21.55 -15.68 12.00
C LEU A 5 -21.21 -15.64 10.52
N LEU A 6 -20.03 -16.13 10.19
CA LEU A 6 -19.47 -16.15 8.84
C LEU A 6 -19.98 -17.40 8.13
N GLU A 7 -20.62 -17.25 6.96
CA GLU A 7 -21.09 -18.41 6.19
C GLU A 7 -19.94 -19.31 5.81
N ARG A 8 -18.84 -18.70 5.31
CA ARG A 8 -17.54 -19.31 5.07
C ARG A 8 -16.44 -18.37 5.51
N ALA A 9 -15.33 -18.88 5.99
CA ALA A 9 -14.20 -18.05 6.38
C ALA A 9 -12.85 -18.73 6.11
N TRP A 10 -11.87 -17.94 5.70
CA TRP A 10 -10.47 -18.34 5.62
C TRP A 10 -9.85 -18.35 7.01
N VAL A 11 -9.67 -19.52 7.59
CA VAL A 11 -9.17 -19.72 8.96
C VAL A 11 -8.11 -20.82 8.99
N GLY A 12 -6.93 -20.49 9.48
CA GLY A 12 -5.84 -21.46 9.66
C GLY A 12 -5.42 -22.12 8.34
N GLY A 13 -5.29 -21.35 7.26
CA GLY A 13 -4.80 -21.80 5.96
C GLY A 13 -5.80 -22.60 5.13
N ARG A 14 -7.11 -22.51 5.42
CA ARG A 14 -8.19 -23.15 4.64
C ARG A 14 -9.54 -22.49 4.86
N VAL A 15 -10.45 -22.67 3.92
CA VAL A 15 -11.83 -22.24 4.10
C VAL A 15 -12.58 -23.21 5.03
N ARG A 16 -13.34 -22.64 5.97
CA ARG A 16 -14.23 -23.33 6.92
C ARG A 16 -15.65 -22.87 6.73
N ASP A 17 -16.62 -23.75 6.91
CA ASP A 17 -18.03 -23.42 6.89
C ASP A 17 -18.51 -22.98 8.27
N THR A 18 -19.47 -22.07 8.30
CA THR A 18 -20.22 -21.65 9.49
C THR A 18 -19.30 -21.29 10.68
N VAL A 19 -18.43 -20.31 10.49
CA VAL A 19 -17.48 -19.88 11.51
C VAL A 19 -18.11 -18.76 12.36
N ARG A 20 -18.14 -18.96 13.68
CA ARG A 20 -18.52 -17.92 14.62
C ARG A 20 -17.28 -17.24 15.19
N VAL A 21 -17.25 -15.92 15.10
CA VAL A 21 -16.15 -15.09 15.61
C VAL A 21 -16.70 -14.15 16.69
N GLU A 22 -16.14 -14.20 17.89
CA GLU A 22 -16.43 -13.24 18.95
C GLU A 22 -15.38 -12.14 18.97
N VAL A 23 -15.86 -10.91 19.16
CA VAL A 23 -15.03 -9.70 19.16
C VAL A 23 -15.28 -8.88 20.42
N GLU A 24 -14.22 -8.50 21.09
CA GLU A 24 -14.23 -7.61 22.24
C GLU A 24 -13.08 -6.61 22.15
N HIS A 25 -13.36 -5.31 22.34
CA HIS A 25 -12.38 -4.22 22.25
C HIS A 25 -11.52 -4.24 20.97
N GLY A 26 -12.16 -4.54 19.83
CA GLY A 26 -11.51 -4.57 18.52
C GLY A 26 -10.70 -5.84 18.24
N ARG A 27 -10.71 -6.83 19.16
CA ARG A 27 -9.93 -8.06 19.03
C ARG A 27 -10.80 -9.29 18.98
N ILE A 28 -10.34 -10.28 18.23
CA ILE A 28 -10.95 -11.61 18.17
C ILE A 28 -10.65 -12.35 19.48
N THR A 29 -11.70 -12.76 20.19
CA THR A 29 -11.62 -13.49 21.46
C THR A 29 -11.97 -14.97 21.32
N SER A 30 -12.73 -15.33 20.26
CA SER A 30 -13.07 -16.72 19.94
C SER A 30 -13.25 -16.92 18.43
N VAL A 31 -12.84 -18.10 17.95
CA VAL A 31 -13.09 -18.57 16.56
C VAL A 31 -13.60 -20.00 16.65
N GLU A 32 -14.88 -20.24 16.35
CA GLU A 32 -15.55 -21.54 16.41
C GLU A 32 -16.02 -21.97 15.02
N PRO A 33 -15.31 -22.86 14.30
CA PRO A 33 -15.85 -23.50 13.09
C PRO A 33 -17.02 -24.43 13.41
N ASP A 34 -17.88 -24.70 12.41
CA ASP A 34 -19.07 -25.56 12.54
C ASP A 34 -20.02 -25.11 13.66
N ALA A 35 -20.11 -23.80 13.86
CA ALA A 35 -20.84 -23.20 14.98
C ALA A 35 -22.36 -23.43 14.85
N THR A 36 -22.99 -23.75 15.98
CA THR A 36 -24.47 -23.84 16.08
C THR A 36 -25.08 -22.62 16.76
N ARG A 37 -24.26 -21.71 17.26
CA ARG A 37 -24.68 -20.48 17.94
C ARG A 37 -25.00 -19.36 16.95
N THR A 38 -25.80 -18.39 17.37
CA THR A 38 -26.19 -17.26 16.56
C THR A 38 -25.16 -16.11 16.63
N GLY A 39 -25.16 -15.25 15.62
CA GLY A 39 -24.34 -14.04 15.51
C GLY A 39 -24.88 -13.13 14.40
N VAL A 40 -24.26 -11.97 14.19
CA VAL A 40 -24.54 -11.11 13.04
C VAL A 40 -24.09 -11.86 11.78
N PRO A 41 -25.01 -12.18 10.85
CA PRO A 41 -24.69 -13.03 9.72
C PRO A 41 -23.87 -12.25 8.67
N LEU A 42 -22.73 -12.81 8.25
CA LEU A 42 -21.99 -12.37 7.07
C LEU A 42 -22.08 -13.48 6.01
N ARG A 43 -22.80 -13.20 4.93
CA ARG A 43 -23.04 -14.18 3.85
C ARG A 43 -21.95 -14.07 2.78
N GLY A 44 -21.44 -15.21 2.34
CA GLY A 44 -20.38 -15.32 1.37
C GLY A 44 -19.09 -15.87 1.96
N LEU A 45 -17.94 -15.51 1.41
CA LEU A 45 -16.63 -15.89 1.91
C LEU A 45 -15.99 -14.71 2.65
N THR A 46 -15.67 -14.90 3.92
CA THR A 46 -14.98 -13.92 4.74
C THR A 46 -13.49 -14.23 4.82
N LEU A 47 -12.70 -13.24 4.50
CA LEU A 47 -11.23 -13.22 4.58
C LEU A 47 -10.80 -12.34 5.75
N PRO A 48 -9.55 -12.45 6.24
CA PRO A 48 -8.94 -11.37 7.03
C PRO A 48 -8.95 -10.07 6.26
N GLY A 49 -8.88 -8.94 6.95
CA GLY A 49 -8.70 -7.63 6.34
C GLY A 49 -7.48 -7.59 5.41
N LEU A 50 -7.61 -6.89 4.28
CA LEU A 50 -6.56 -6.76 3.29
C LEU A 50 -5.68 -5.54 3.60
N ALA A 51 -4.40 -5.60 3.25
CA ALA A 51 -3.43 -4.53 3.42
C ALA A 51 -2.99 -3.95 2.07
N ASN A 52 -3.07 -2.63 1.93
CA ASN A 52 -2.48 -1.88 0.84
C ASN A 52 -1.12 -1.36 1.27
N THR A 53 -0.04 -1.99 0.84
CA THR A 53 1.29 -1.69 1.39
C THR A 53 1.94 -0.45 0.78
N HIS A 54 1.41 0.08 -0.32
CA HIS A 54 1.94 1.27 -0.96
C HIS A 54 0.84 2.07 -1.66
N SER A 55 0.77 3.36 -1.37
CA SER A 55 -0.28 4.28 -1.82
C SER A 55 0.23 5.71 -1.89
N HIS A 56 -0.24 6.44 -2.88
CA HIS A 56 -0.18 7.89 -2.98
C HIS A 56 -1.61 8.41 -3.18
N ALA A 57 -2.33 8.72 -2.10
CA ALA A 57 -3.77 9.03 -2.15
C ALA A 57 -4.14 10.07 -3.21
N PHE A 58 -3.29 11.10 -3.44
CA PHE A 58 -3.59 12.14 -4.41
C PHE A 58 -3.49 11.69 -5.88
N HIS A 59 -2.77 10.59 -6.17
CA HIS A 59 -2.72 10.03 -7.52
C HIS A 59 -4.09 9.52 -7.99
N ARG A 60 -5.02 9.22 -7.05
CA ARG A 60 -6.38 8.83 -7.43
C ARG A 60 -7.07 9.85 -8.35
N ALA A 61 -6.73 11.12 -8.24
CA ALA A 61 -7.24 12.18 -9.12
C ALA A 61 -6.76 12.06 -10.58
N LEU A 62 -5.77 11.21 -10.87
CA LEU A 62 -5.19 11.01 -12.20
C LEU A 62 -5.86 9.88 -13.01
N ARG A 63 -6.56 8.95 -12.35
CA ARG A 63 -7.15 7.77 -12.98
C ARG A 63 -8.01 8.13 -14.19
N GLY A 64 -7.74 7.50 -15.35
CA GLY A 64 -8.46 7.73 -16.60
C GLY A 64 -8.21 9.08 -17.24
N ARG A 65 -7.21 9.86 -16.79
CA ARG A 65 -6.88 11.20 -17.31
C ARG A 65 -5.50 11.29 -17.93
N THR A 66 -4.61 10.35 -17.60
CA THR A 66 -3.19 10.36 -18.01
C THR A 66 -2.92 9.54 -19.28
N GLN A 67 -3.88 8.77 -19.75
CA GLN A 67 -3.75 7.90 -20.93
C GLN A 67 -4.14 8.60 -22.26
N THR A 68 -4.26 9.92 -22.27
CA THR A 68 -4.60 10.70 -23.46
C THR A 68 -3.41 10.73 -24.44
N ASP A 69 -3.71 10.72 -25.75
CA ASP A 69 -2.75 10.97 -26.82
C ASP A 69 -1.48 10.09 -26.83
N ARG A 70 -1.61 8.80 -26.45
CA ARG A 70 -0.47 7.87 -26.29
C ARG A 70 0.54 8.39 -25.28
N GLY A 71 0.06 8.76 -24.08
CA GLY A 71 0.87 9.29 -22.97
C GLY A 71 2.08 8.42 -22.62
N THR A 72 3.09 9.05 -22.06
CA THR A 72 4.32 8.42 -21.53
C THR A 72 4.41 8.65 -20.04
N PHE A 73 5.35 8.01 -19.35
CA PHE A 73 5.70 8.34 -17.96
C PHE A 73 5.88 9.86 -17.72
N TRP A 74 6.45 10.59 -18.69
CA TRP A 74 6.68 12.03 -18.58
C TRP A 74 5.38 12.85 -18.62
N THR A 75 4.43 12.50 -19.49
CA THR A 75 3.13 13.17 -19.55
C THR A 75 2.28 12.86 -18.32
N TRP A 76 2.38 11.64 -17.76
CA TRP A 76 1.78 11.26 -16.50
C TRP A 76 2.34 12.13 -15.34
N ARG A 77 3.67 12.26 -15.28
CA ARG A 77 4.36 13.05 -14.24
C ARG A 77 3.98 14.54 -14.29
N GLU A 78 3.81 15.13 -15.48
CA GLU A 78 3.34 16.51 -15.63
C GLU A 78 1.94 16.70 -15.04
N GLN A 79 1.02 15.76 -15.27
CA GLN A 79 -0.33 15.82 -14.72
C GLN A 79 -0.32 15.58 -13.20
N MET A 80 0.53 14.71 -12.71
CA MET A 80 0.74 14.51 -11.29
C MET A 80 1.22 15.80 -10.60
N TYR A 81 2.18 16.50 -11.18
CA TYR A 81 2.62 17.82 -10.67
C TYR A 81 1.51 18.86 -10.72
N ALA A 82 0.65 18.85 -11.75
CA ALA A 82 -0.48 19.75 -11.81
C ALA A 82 -1.49 19.53 -10.68
N VAL A 83 -1.77 18.28 -10.32
CA VAL A 83 -2.61 17.93 -9.17
C VAL A 83 -1.90 18.30 -7.87
N ALA A 84 -0.65 17.88 -7.68
CA ALA A 84 0.14 18.20 -6.50
C ALA A 84 0.23 19.71 -6.24
N GLY A 85 0.35 20.53 -7.29
CA GLY A 85 0.41 22.00 -7.19
C GLY A 85 -0.88 22.65 -6.69
N ARG A 86 -2.02 21.97 -6.71
CA ARG A 86 -3.35 22.50 -6.34
C ARG A 86 -3.81 22.11 -4.93
N LEU A 87 -3.14 21.14 -4.32
CA LEU A 87 -3.55 20.61 -3.01
C LEU A 87 -3.01 21.51 -1.88
N ASP A 88 -3.87 21.74 -0.92
CA ASP A 88 -3.59 22.27 0.41
C ASP A 88 -4.07 21.26 1.47
N PRO A 89 -3.86 21.46 2.77
CA PRO A 89 -4.27 20.49 3.78
C PRO A 89 -5.75 20.10 3.73
N ASP A 90 -6.65 21.05 3.45
CA ASP A 90 -8.10 20.81 3.42
C ASP A 90 -8.50 19.99 2.19
N THR A 91 -8.04 20.37 1.02
CA THR A 91 -8.32 19.65 -0.24
C THR A 91 -7.64 18.30 -0.28
N TYR A 92 -6.46 18.16 0.34
CA TYR A 92 -5.77 16.88 0.47
C TYR A 92 -6.53 15.93 1.42
N TYR A 93 -7.02 16.46 2.55
CA TYR A 93 -7.89 15.69 3.45
C TYR A 93 -9.13 15.15 2.72
N GLU A 94 -9.85 16.01 1.98
CA GLU A 94 -11.05 15.59 1.26
C GLU A 94 -10.77 14.52 0.20
N LEU A 95 -9.71 14.70 -0.60
CA LEU A 95 -9.31 13.73 -1.62
C LEU A 95 -8.86 12.41 -0.99
N ALA A 96 -8.00 12.46 0.01
CA ALA A 96 -7.49 11.27 0.69
C ALA A 96 -8.62 10.50 1.38
N LYS A 97 -9.56 11.19 2.04
CA LYS A 97 -10.72 10.55 2.67
C LYS A 97 -11.58 9.79 1.66
N ALA A 98 -11.85 10.38 0.49
CA ALA A 98 -12.62 9.71 -0.57
C ALA A 98 -11.84 8.51 -1.16
N THR A 99 -10.52 8.65 -1.32
CA THR A 99 -9.64 7.57 -1.81
C THR A 99 -9.56 6.42 -0.80
N TYR A 100 -9.40 6.71 0.49
CA TYR A 100 -9.39 5.70 1.54
C TYR A 100 -10.76 5.03 1.71
N ALA A 101 -11.87 5.74 1.51
CA ALA A 101 -13.19 5.14 1.46
C ALA A 101 -13.34 4.16 0.27
N GLU A 102 -12.73 4.45 -0.88
CA GLU A 102 -12.64 3.50 -2.01
C GLU A 102 -11.80 2.27 -1.63
N MET A 103 -10.66 2.45 -0.94
CA MET A 103 -9.86 1.33 -0.46
C MET A 103 -10.64 0.45 0.52
N VAL A 104 -11.35 1.05 1.47
CA VAL A 104 -12.22 0.31 2.38
C VAL A 104 -13.28 -0.47 1.61
N ALA A 105 -13.95 0.15 0.64
CA ALA A 105 -14.95 -0.52 -0.19
C ALA A 105 -14.35 -1.66 -1.05
N ALA A 106 -13.04 -1.61 -1.33
CA ALA A 106 -12.30 -2.67 -2.00
C ALA A 106 -11.76 -3.77 -1.04
N GLY A 107 -12.00 -3.64 0.27
CA GLY A 107 -11.60 -4.63 1.27
C GLY A 107 -10.30 -4.33 2.02
N TYR A 108 -9.66 -3.22 1.77
CA TYR A 108 -8.47 -2.82 2.52
C TYR A 108 -8.86 -2.32 3.93
N THR A 109 -8.14 -2.81 4.94
CA THR A 109 -8.30 -2.40 6.35
C THR A 109 -7.10 -1.64 6.87
N SER A 110 -5.97 -1.66 6.13
CA SER A 110 -4.77 -0.87 6.41
C SER A 110 -4.15 -0.36 5.13
N VAL A 111 -3.51 0.81 5.20
CA VAL A 111 -2.77 1.43 4.09
C VAL A 111 -1.42 1.94 4.55
N GLY A 112 -0.38 1.72 3.74
CA GLY A 112 0.91 2.41 3.78
C GLY A 112 0.86 3.60 2.83
N GLU A 113 0.72 4.79 3.36
CA GLU A 113 0.64 6.00 2.57
C GLU A 113 2.01 6.65 2.43
N PHE A 114 2.58 6.59 1.24
CA PHE A 114 3.88 7.14 0.91
C PHE A 114 3.76 8.65 0.69
N HIS A 115 3.99 9.41 1.75
CA HIS A 115 3.70 10.82 1.86
C HIS A 115 4.92 11.70 1.59
N TYR A 116 4.93 12.42 0.47
CA TYR A 116 6.00 13.35 0.08
C TYR A 116 5.52 14.77 -0.26
N LEU A 117 4.25 15.09 -0.08
CA LEU A 117 3.69 16.42 -0.33
C LEU A 117 3.61 17.20 0.98
N HIS A 118 4.69 17.87 1.39
CA HIS A 118 4.85 18.43 2.72
C HIS A 118 4.50 19.92 2.83
N HIS A 119 4.97 20.73 1.88
CA HIS A 119 5.03 22.18 1.99
C HIS A 119 4.00 22.91 1.12
N GLN A 120 3.92 24.24 1.29
CA GLN A 120 3.11 25.13 0.45
C GLN A 120 3.55 25.07 -1.03
N PRO A 121 2.76 25.60 -1.98
CA PRO A 121 3.09 25.55 -3.41
C PRO A 121 4.43 26.20 -3.79
N ASP A 122 4.92 27.14 -3.00
CA ASP A 122 6.22 27.80 -3.20
C ASP A 122 7.40 27.06 -2.54
N GLY A 123 7.11 25.97 -1.79
CA GLY A 123 8.08 25.17 -1.05
C GLY A 123 8.33 25.63 0.38
N THR A 124 7.62 26.68 0.86
CA THR A 124 7.74 27.09 2.26
C THR A 124 6.91 26.20 3.18
N PRO A 125 7.35 25.94 4.43
CA PRO A 125 6.54 25.20 5.40
C PRO A 125 5.19 25.89 5.70
N TYR A 126 4.16 25.11 6.03
CA TYR A 126 2.97 25.62 6.69
C TYR A 126 3.29 26.06 8.13
N ASP A 127 2.39 26.81 8.78
CA ASP A 127 2.52 27.16 10.21
C ASP A 127 2.65 25.91 11.08
N ASP A 128 1.87 24.86 10.80
CA ASP A 128 2.13 23.49 11.24
C ASP A 128 2.90 22.78 10.12
N ALA A 129 4.17 22.48 10.34
CA ALA A 129 5.03 21.84 9.35
C ALA A 129 4.51 20.45 8.91
N ASN A 130 3.64 19.82 9.71
CA ASN A 130 3.01 18.53 9.46
C ASN A 130 1.55 18.63 9.00
N ALA A 131 1.05 19.79 8.62
CA ALA A 131 -0.36 20.01 8.25
C ALA A 131 -0.85 19.01 7.17
N MET A 132 -0.03 18.74 6.15
CA MET A 132 -0.37 17.80 5.07
C MET A 132 -0.41 16.35 5.57
N GLY A 133 0.56 15.90 6.38
CA GLY A 133 0.56 14.58 7.01
C GLY A 133 -0.59 14.39 8.00
N SER A 134 -0.87 15.43 8.81
CA SER A 134 -2.02 15.45 9.73
C SER A 134 -3.35 15.32 8.99
N ALA A 135 -3.48 15.93 7.81
CA ALA A 135 -4.65 15.80 6.95
C ALA A 135 -4.88 14.35 6.50
N LEU A 136 -3.81 13.63 6.12
CA LEU A 136 -3.88 12.20 5.74
C LEU A 136 -4.28 11.31 6.92
N LEU A 137 -3.69 11.53 8.11
CA LEU A 137 -4.04 10.79 9.32
C LEU A 137 -5.52 11.00 9.70
N ALA A 138 -6.01 12.24 9.61
CA ALA A 138 -7.41 12.56 9.84
C ALA A 138 -8.33 11.91 8.78
N ALA A 139 -7.94 11.94 7.51
CA ALA A 139 -8.68 11.32 6.42
C ALA A 139 -8.82 9.80 6.59
N ALA A 140 -7.72 9.11 6.98
CA ALA A 140 -7.74 7.67 7.21
C ALA A 140 -8.65 7.29 8.41
N ARG A 141 -8.55 8.03 9.52
CA ARG A 141 -9.43 7.86 10.66
C ARG A 141 -10.91 8.00 10.27
N ASP A 142 -11.25 9.04 9.51
CA ASP A 142 -12.64 9.36 9.15
C ASP A 142 -13.18 8.45 8.02
N ALA A 143 -12.30 7.80 7.26
CA ALA A 143 -12.65 6.73 6.33
C ALA A 143 -12.75 5.35 7.01
N GLY A 144 -12.25 5.20 8.23
CA GLY A 144 -12.26 3.95 8.99
C GLY A 144 -11.19 2.95 8.57
N ILE A 145 -10.06 3.39 7.99
CA ILE A 145 -8.92 2.56 7.61
C ILE A 145 -7.73 2.86 8.53
N ARG A 146 -6.94 1.85 8.84
CA ARG A 146 -5.66 2.02 9.54
C ARG A 146 -4.60 2.55 8.59
N ILE A 147 -3.69 3.38 9.09
CA ILE A 147 -2.65 3.99 8.26
C ILE A 147 -1.27 3.85 8.90
N THR A 148 -0.27 3.50 8.08
CA THR A 148 1.13 3.83 8.34
C THR A 148 1.50 4.98 7.43
N LEU A 149 1.67 6.17 8.01
CA LEU A 149 2.12 7.35 7.28
C LEU A 149 3.63 7.24 7.07
N LEU A 150 4.04 6.97 5.86
CA LEU A 150 5.44 6.81 5.44
C LEU A 150 5.98 8.17 5.04
N ASP A 151 6.46 8.92 6.01
CA ASP A 151 6.96 10.27 5.78
C ASP A 151 8.26 10.23 4.99
N THR A 152 8.32 10.95 3.88
CA THR A 152 9.30 10.72 2.82
C THR A 152 10.36 11.80 2.75
N LEU A 153 11.63 11.41 2.82
CA LEU A 153 12.76 12.27 2.50
C LEU A 153 12.90 12.45 0.98
N TYR A 154 12.94 13.72 0.54
CA TYR A 154 13.13 14.12 -0.86
C TYR A 154 14.05 15.34 -0.94
N LEU A 155 15.26 15.21 -1.49
CA LEU A 155 16.27 16.28 -1.51
C LEU A 155 16.76 16.64 -2.91
N SER A 156 16.49 15.80 -3.92
CA SER A 156 16.99 15.97 -5.29
C SER A 156 15.91 15.71 -6.33
N SER A 157 15.98 16.42 -7.46
CA SER A 157 15.14 16.15 -8.64
C SER A 157 15.71 15.03 -9.55
N GLY A 158 16.90 14.57 -9.24
CA GLY A 158 17.71 13.56 -9.93
C GLY A 158 19.14 13.62 -9.40
N PHE A 159 20.03 12.75 -9.86
CA PHE A 159 21.40 12.70 -9.37
C PHE A 159 22.12 14.04 -9.56
N GLY A 160 22.45 14.70 -8.44
CA GLY A 160 23.15 15.98 -8.43
C GLY A 160 22.32 17.21 -8.81
N ALA A 161 21.00 17.11 -8.91
CA ALA A 161 20.12 18.21 -9.30
C ALA A 161 19.20 18.63 -8.14
N ALA A 162 19.09 19.93 -7.86
CA ALA A 162 18.20 20.44 -6.84
C ALA A 162 16.72 20.32 -7.22
N PRO A 163 15.77 20.24 -6.25
CA PRO A 163 14.35 20.26 -6.52
C PRO A 163 13.90 21.55 -7.22
N GLU A 164 13.07 21.41 -8.27
CA GLU A 164 12.57 22.54 -9.06
C GLU A 164 11.03 22.55 -9.11
N GLY A 165 10.45 23.74 -9.30
CA GLY A 165 9.00 23.89 -9.43
C GLY A 165 8.24 23.25 -8.27
N VAL A 166 7.26 22.39 -8.59
CA VAL A 166 6.43 21.66 -7.61
C VAL A 166 7.25 20.76 -6.70
N GLN A 167 8.40 20.25 -7.13
CA GLN A 167 9.26 19.39 -6.31
C GLN A 167 9.77 20.08 -5.03
N ARG A 168 9.79 21.42 -4.99
CA ARG A 168 10.14 22.15 -3.76
C ARG A 168 9.18 21.87 -2.62
N ARG A 169 7.92 21.52 -2.93
CA ARG A 169 6.92 21.10 -1.93
C ARG A 169 7.25 19.78 -1.24
N PHE A 170 8.13 19.00 -1.85
CA PHE A 170 8.48 17.65 -1.36
C PHE A 170 9.71 17.66 -0.45
N SER A 171 10.46 18.79 -0.42
CA SER A 171 11.79 18.85 0.17
C SER A 171 11.86 19.70 1.42
N ASP A 172 12.33 19.14 2.51
CA ASP A 172 12.69 19.84 3.74
C ASP A 172 14.08 20.53 3.64
N GLY A 173 14.76 20.41 2.50
CA GLY A 173 16.08 20.99 2.24
C GLY A 173 17.26 20.18 2.76
N THR A 174 17.15 19.56 3.94
CA THR A 174 18.17 18.66 4.52
C THR A 174 17.55 17.44 5.20
N ALA A 175 18.34 16.39 5.41
CA ALA A 175 17.91 15.21 6.15
C ALA A 175 17.62 15.52 7.63
N GLU A 176 18.34 16.47 8.22
CA GLU A 176 18.14 16.92 9.61
C GLU A 176 16.77 17.61 9.77
N SER A 177 16.43 18.55 8.86
CA SER A 177 15.13 19.23 8.88
C SER A 177 13.96 18.25 8.68
N TRP A 178 14.12 17.29 7.78
CA TRP A 178 13.16 16.20 7.61
C TRP A 178 13.01 15.38 8.91
N HIS A 179 14.12 14.98 9.53
CA HIS A 179 14.10 14.21 10.78
C HIS A 179 13.40 14.96 11.93
N GLU A 180 13.65 16.28 12.06
CA GLU A 180 12.97 17.14 13.04
C GLU A 180 11.46 17.16 12.81
N ARG A 181 11.01 17.28 11.55
CA ARG A 181 9.59 17.28 11.18
C ARG A 181 8.93 15.91 11.44
N VAL A 182 9.58 14.82 11.05
CA VAL A 182 9.11 13.45 11.32
C VAL A 182 8.99 13.18 12.81
N SER A 183 9.99 13.60 13.60
CA SER A 183 9.97 13.44 15.06
C SER A 183 8.78 14.13 15.72
N ALA A 184 8.30 15.24 15.16
CA ALA A 184 7.12 15.94 15.64
C ALA A 184 5.80 15.21 15.35
N LEU A 185 5.79 14.18 14.47
CA LEU A 185 4.64 13.31 14.23
C LEU A 185 4.46 12.21 15.29
N ALA A 186 5.49 11.91 16.08
CA ALA A 186 5.45 10.81 17.07
C ALA A 186 4.22 10.85 18.02
N PRO A 187 3.73 12.03 18.50
CA PRO A 187 2.53 12.10 19.33
C PRO A 187 1.23 11.68 18.61
N LEU A 188 1.21 11.60 17.28
CA LEU A 188 0.06 11.20 16.48
C LEU A 188 -0.01 9.67 16.27
N THR A 189 1.00 8.94 16.75
CA THR A 189 1.00 7.46 16.75
C THR A 189 -0.08 6.93 17.70
N GLY A 190 -0.82 5.91 17.26
CA GLY A 190 -1.90 5.31 18.02
C GLY A 190 -2.26 3.91 17.53
N ALA A 191 -3.34 3.36 18.04
CA ALA A 191 -3.78 2.02 17.68
C ALA A 191 -4.12 1.87 16.17
N ALA A 192 -4.57 2.95 15.53
CA ALA A 192 -4.97 2.98 14.13
C ALA A 192 -4.02 3.76 13.22
N SER A 193 -2.96 4.37 13.78
CA SER A 193 -2.00 5.17 13.01
C SER A 193 -0.57 4.93 13.49
N LEU A 194 0.31 4.58 12.58
CA LEU A 194 1.75 4.49 12.81
C LEU A 194 2.46 5.51 11.93
N ILE A 195 3.64 5.92 12.36
CA ILE A 195 4.55 6.73 11.56
C ILE A 195 5.70 5.83 11.14
N GLY A 196 5.86 5.67 9.85
CA GLY A 196 7.01 5.08 9.20
C GLY A 196 7.77 6.15 8.44
N VAL A 197 8.83 5.77 7.77
CA VAL A 197 9.67 6.67 6.98
C VAL A 197 9.90 6.12 5.57
N ALA A 198 10.23 7.00 4.63
CA ALA A 198 10.58 6.57 3.30
C ALA A 198 11.72 7.40 2.69
N ALA A 199 12.64 6.73 2.01
CA ALA A 199 13.49 7.35 1.02
C ALA A 199 12.72 7.38 -0.30
N HIS A 200 12.46 8.56 -0.88
CA HIS A 200 11.69 8.58 -2.13
C HIS A 200 12.27 7.62 -3.18
N SER A 201 13.55 7.71 -3.44
CA SER A 201 14.35 6.82 -4.29
C SER A 201 15.81 7.25 -4.21
N VAL A 202 16.72 6.47 -4.72
CA VAL A 202 18.15 6.87 -4.84
C VAL A 202 18.37 8.06 -5.78
N ARG A 203 17.38 8.39 -6.62
CA ARG A 203 17.37 9.60 -7.47
C ARG A 203 17.11 10.87 -6.67
N ALA A 204 16.27 10.73 -5.64
CA ALA A 204 15.76 11.86 -4.88
C ALA A 204 16.42 12.04 -3.51
N VAL A 205 17.17 11.05 -3.04
CA VAL A 205 17.94 11.10 -1.79
C VAL A 205 19.40 10.89 -2.13
N PRO A 206 20.26 11.93 -1.94
CA PRO A 206 21.70 11.80 -2.12
C PRO A 206 22.31 10.71 -1.23
N ALA A 207 23.41 10.08 -1.68
CA ALA A 207 24.01 8.94 -1.02
C ALA A 207 24.37 9.21 0.46
N ASP A 208 24.92 10.38 0.76
CA ASP A 208 25.26 10.80 2.12
C ASP A 208 24.03 11.01 3.02
N ALA A 209 22.90 11.39 2.43
CA ALA A 209 21.64 11.53 3.17
C ALA A 209 20.93 10.18 3.45
N LEU A 210 21.28 9.11 2.74
CA LEU A 210 20.72 7.76 3.00
C LEU A 210 21.08 7.24 4.40
N GLU A 211 22.20 7.66 4.97
CA GLU A 211 22.63 7.27 6.33
C GLU A 211 21.61 7.69 7.41
N ALA A 212 20.74 8.69 7.13
CA ALA A 212 19.69 9.12 8.03
C ALA A 212 18.63 8.03 8.32
N PHE A 213 18.57 6.98 7.48
CA PHE A 213 17.61 5.88 7.66
C PHE A 213 18.11 4.76 8.58
N ALA A 214 19.42 4.63 8.80
CA ALA A 214 19.98 3.54 9.59
C ALA A 214 19.36 3.43 11.00
N PRO A 215 19.12 4.51 11.77
CA PRO A 215 18.45 4.42 13.07
C PRO A 215 17.04 3.84 12.99
N TYR A 216 16.26 4.22 11.96
CA TYR A 216 14.89 3.69 11.78
C TYR A 216 14.89 2.20 11.44
N VAL A 217 15.86 1.74 10.64
CA VAL A 217 16.03 0.32 10.31
C VAL A 217 16.41 -0.47 11.56
N GLU A 218 17.33 0.03 12.39
CA GLU A 218 17.74 -0.59 13.66
C GLU A 218 16.59 -0.68 14.68
N ASP A 219 15.75 0.35 14.75
CA ASP A 219 14.57 0.40 15.63
C ASP A 219 13.39 -0.43 15.12
N GLY A 220 13.48 -0.99 13.91
CA GLY A 220 12.41 -1.80 13.31
C GLY A 220 11.18 -0.98 12.89
N VAL A 221 11.37 0.30 12.57
CA VAL A 221 10.34 1.16 11.98
C VAL A 221 10.12 0.75 10.52
N PRO A 222 8.87 0.76 9.99
CA PRO A 222 8.65 0.57 8.56
C PRO A 222 9.41 1.61 7.73
N VAL A 223 10.28 1.13 6.82
CA VAL A 223 11.09 1.96 5.89
C VAL A 223 10.73 1.58 4.47
N HIS A 224 10.25 2.52 3.67
CA HIS A 224 9.91 2.28 2.26
C HIS A 224 10.86 3.01 1.32
N VAL A 225 11.02 2.47 0.11
CA VAL A 225 11.79 3.11 -0.96
C VAL A 225 11.31 2.64 -2.32
N HIS A 226 11.06 3.56 -3.27
CA HIS A 226 10.93 3.20 -4.69
C HIS A 226 12.28 2.72 -5.19
N LEU A 227 12.32 1.51 -5.71
CA LEU A 227 13.59 0.84 -6.03
C LEU A 227 13.57 0.26 -7.44
N SER A 228 14.48 0.74 -8.28
CA SER A 228 14.73 0.16 -9.61
C SER A 228 13.44 0.02 -10.45
N GLU A 229 12.52 0.97 -10.31
CA GLU A 229 11.26 1.02 -11.04
C GLU A 229 11.49 1.17 -12.54
N GLN A 230 12.41 2.07 -12.92
CA GLN A 230 12.73 2.40 -14.30
C GLN A 230 14.16 2.00 -14.66
N VAL A 231 14.36 1.44 -15.86
CA VAL A 231 15.70 1.11 -16.39
C VAL A 231 16.66 2.30 -16.31
N LYS A 232 16.14 3.51 -16.55
CA LYS A 232 16.93 4.75 -16.49
C LYS A 232 17.45 5.03 -15.07
N GLU A 233 16.71 4.72 -14.03
CA GLU A 233 17.15 4.89 -12.64
C GLU A 233 18.43 4.09 -12.37
N ASN A 234 18.43 2.81 -12.79
CA ASN A 234 19.60 1.94 -12.63
C ASN A 234 20.81 2.45 -13.42
N ALA A 235 20.61 2.85 -14.68
CA ALA A 235 21.67 3.37 -15.53
C ALA A 235 22.28 4.66 -14.95
N ASP A 236 21.45 5.58 -14.49
CA ASP A 236 21.89 6.85 -13.91
C ASP A 236 22.59 6.63 -12.56
N CYS A 237 22.11 5.70 -11.73
CA CYS A 237 22.74 5.34 -10.46
C CYS A 237 24.14 4.75 -10.67
N VAL A 238 24.27 3.81 -11.59
CA VAL A 238 25.57 3.22 -11.96
C VAL A 238 26.52 4.29 -12.53
N ALA A 239 26.02 5.21 -13.33
CA ALA A 239 26.83 6.30 -13.88
C ALA A 239 27.31 7.28 -12.78
N ALA A 240 26.48 7.54 -11.77
CA ALA A 240 26.79 8.48 -10.69
C ALA A 240 27.65 7.86 -9.57
N HIS A 241 27.37 6.62 -9.19
CA HIS A 241 27.92 5.97 -8.00
C HIS A 241 28.73 4.70 -8.29
N GLY A 242 28.69 4.15 -9.51
CA GLY A 242 29.39 2.91 -9.88
C GLY A 242 28.72 1.63 -9.37
N VAL A 243 27.54 1.73 -8.74
CA VAL A 243 26.79 0.61 -8.15
C VAL A 243 25.30 0.69 -8.51
N THR A 244 24.57 -0.42 -8.34
CA THR A 244 23.11 -0.46 -8.51
C THR A 244 22.39 0.30 -7.39
N PRO A 245 21.11 0.70 -7.59
CA PRO A 245 20.29 1.29 -6.52
C PRO A 245 20.23 0.43 -5.26
N THR A 246 20.01 -0.87 -5.39
CA THR A 246 19.94 -1.82 -4.27
C THR A 246 21.28 -1.87 -3.51
N ARG A 247 22.38 -1.94 -4.23
CA ARG A 247 23.72 -1.95 -3.62
C ARG A 247 24.00 -0.65 -2.88
N LEU A 248 23.61 0.49 -3.44
CA LEU A 248 23.75 1.79 -2.79
C LEU A 248 22.97 1.84 -1.46
N LEU A 249 21.72 1.37 -1.44
CA LEU A 249 20.92 1.28 -0.22
C LEU A 249 21.55 0.35 0.82
N ALA A 250 22.09 -0.80 0.39
CA ALA A 250 22.75 -1.76 1.27
C ALA A 250 24.01 -1.16 1.91
N ASP A 251 24.83 -0.46 1.13
CA ASP A 251 26.09 0.15 1.59
C ASP A 251 25.85 1.28 2.61
N HIS A 252 24.67 1.91 2.58
CA HIS A 252 24.26 2.97 3.52
C HIS A 252 23.30 2.50 4.63
N GLY A 253 23.12 1.18 4.81
CA GLY A 253 22.36 0.62 5.94
C GLY A 253 20.84 0.80 5.87
N VAL A 254 20.26 1.03 4.67
CA VAL A 254 18.82 1.23 4.47
C VAL A 254 18.06 -0.10 4.40
N LEU A 255 18.75 -1.20 4.08
CA LEU A 255 18.11 -2.51 3.94
C LEU A 255 18.01 -3.24 5.29
N GLY A 256 16.81 -3.71 5.61
CA GLY A 256 16.51 -4.48 6.81
C GLY A 256 15.16 -5.20 6.73
N PRO A 257 14.79 -5.97 7.77
CA PRO A 257 13.59 -6.80 7.75
C PRO A 257 12.27 -6.00 7.77
N MET A 258 12.32 -4.68 8.04
CA MET A 258 11.17 -3.78 7.92
C MET A 258 11.32 -2.80 6.75
N THR A 259 12.29 -3.03 5.86
CA THR A 259 12.41 -2.26 4.62
C THR A 259 11.52 -2.86 3.54
N SER A 260 10.69 -2.03 2.91
CA SER A 260 9.89 -2.37 1.72
C SER A 260 10.52 -1.77 0.47
N ALA A 261 11.05 -2.64 -0.38
CA ALA A 261 11.50 -2.30 -1.73
C ALA A 261 10.27 -2.26 -2.65
N VAL A 262 9.82 -1.05 -3.01
CA VAL A 262 8.64 -0.86 -3.86
C VAL A 262 9.03 -1.00 -5.32
N HIS A 263 8.20 -1.71 -6.09
CA HIS A 263 8.40 -2.14 -7.47
C HIS A 263 9.50 -3.19 -7.65
N ALA A 264 10.76 -2.87 -7.30
CA ALA A 264 11.88 -3.79 -7.42
C ALA A 264 11.93 -4.49 -8.80
N THR A 265 11.67 -3.72 -9.88
CA THR A 265 11.39 -4.26 -11.22
C THR A 265 12.66 -4.68 -11.96
N HIS A 266 13.67 -3.79 -11.98
CA HIS A 266 14.87 -3.97 -12.81
C HIS A 266 16.08 -4.34 -11.94
N LEU A 267 16.08 -5.53 -11.37
CA LEU A 267 17.12 -6.03 -10.46
C LEU A 267 18.13 -6.93 -11.18
N THR A 268 19.37 -6.89 -10.70
CA THR A 268 20.38 -7.92 -11.01
C THR A 268 20.25 -9.10 -10.03
N ASP A 269 20.89 -10.24 -10.34
CA ASP A 269 20.94 -11.40 -9.42
C ASP A 269 21.55 -11.01 -8.07
N GLU A 270 22.52 -10.11 -8.06
CA GLU A 270 23.13 -9.60 -6.83
C GLU A 270 22.14 -8.72 -6.02
N ASP A 271 21.32 -7.91 -6.67
CA ASP A 271 20.29 -7.10 -6.00
C ASP A 271 19.23 -7.99 -5.35
N VAL A 272 18.79 -9.04 -6.06
CA VAL A 272 17.87 -10.06 -5.52
C VAL A 272 18.45 -10.73 -4.28
N ARG A 273 19.74 -11.10 -4.32
CA ARG A 273 20.44 -11.71 -3.18
C ARG A 273 20.51 -10.75 -1.98
N LEU A 274 20.85 -9.48 -2.19
CA LEU A 274 20.97 -8.47 -1.13
C LEU A 274 19.62 -8.24 -0.43
N LEU A 275 18.53 -8.11 -1.19
CA LEU A 275 17.19 -7.93 -0.65
C LEU A 275 16.74 -9.18 0.13
N GLY A 276 17.03 -10.38 -0.40
CA GLY A 276 16.72 -11.64 0.28
C GLY A 276 17.48 -11.83 1.59
N GLU A 277 18.79 -11.52 1.62
CA GLU A 277 19.62 -11.59 2.83
C GLU A 277 19.16 -10.59 3.90
N ALA A 278 18.72 -9.39 3.49
CA ALA A 278 18.11 -8.40 4.37
C ALA A 278 16.71 -8.82 4.86
N ARG A 279 16.09 -9.85 4.27
CA ARG A 279 14.67 -10.23 4.47
C ARG A 279 13.71 -9.06 4.24
N ALA A 280 14.07 -8.20 3.31
CA ALA A 280 13.25 -7.04 2.98
C ALA A 280 11.90 -7.48 2.38
N PHE A 281 10.89 -6.66 2.55
CA PHE A 281 9.64 -6.81 1.82
C PHE A 281 9.83 -6.38 0.36
N ALA A 282 9.32 -7.17 -0.57
CA ALA A 282 9.20 -6.82 -1.97
C ALA A 282 7.75 -6.41 -2.23
N SER A 283 7.52 -5.10 -2.32
CA SER A 283 6.17 -4.53 -2.44
C SER A 283 5.87 -4.22 -3.90
N PHE A 284 5.16 -5.13 -4.56
CA PHE A 284 4.74 -4.96 -5.95
C PHE A 284 3.41 -4.23 -6.05
N CYS A 285 3.27 -3.45 -7.12
CA CYS A 285 2.05 -2.72 -7.48
C CYS A 285 1.68 -3.04 -8.94
N PRO A 286 1.31 -4.30 -9.24
CA PRO A 286 1.19 -4.79 -10.60
C PRO A 286 0.28 -3.96 -11.51
N THR A 287 -0.82 -3.40 -10.98
CA THR A 287 -1.71 -2.57 -11.79
C THR A 287 -1.07 -1.24 -12.19
N THR A 288 -0.23 -0.66 -11.33
CA THR A 288 0.57 0.54 -11.64
C THR A 288 1.70 0.21 -12.60
N GLU A 289 2.46 -0.84 -12.35
CA GLU A 289 3.58 -1.30 -13.18
C GLU A 289 3.13 -1.56 -14.63
N ARG A 290 1.89 -2.06 -14.80
CA ARG A 290 1.25 -2.20 -16.12
C ARG A 290 0.83 -0.86 -16.71
N ASP A 291 0.23 0.04 -15.92
CA ASP A 291 -0.27 1.33 -16.40
C ASP A 291 0.87 2.25 -16.84
N LEU A 292 2.00 2.23 -16.11
CA LEU A 292 3.19 3.01 -16.41
C LEU A 292 4.15 2.33 -17.41
N GLY A 293 3.98 1.01 -17.61
CA GLY A 293 4.80 0.23 -18.53
C GLY A 293 6.20 -0.05 -17.99
N ASP A 294 6.34 -0.24 -16.68
CA ASP A 294 7.61 -0.42 -15.99
C ASP A 294 8.27 -1.76 -16.30
N GLY A 295 7.46 -2.79 -16.53
CA GLY A 295 7.93 -4.14 -16.79
C GLY A 295 7.43 -5.14 -15.76
N ILE A 296 7.98 -6.35 -15.79
CA ILE A 296 7.65 -7.42 -14.84
C ILE A 296 8.87 -7.64 -13.94
N GLY A 297 8.71 -7.34 -12.65
CA GLY A 297 9.76 -7.54 -11.66
C GLY A 297 9.94 -9.02 -11.27
N PRO A 298 11.11 -9.41 -10.73
CA PRO A 298 11.45 -10.81 -10.42
C PRO A 298 10.84 -11.27 -9.08
N ALA A 299 9.52 -11.17 -8.92
CA ALA A 299 8.82 -11.41 -7.66
C ALA A 299 9.08 -12.81 -7.08
N ARG A 300 9.07 -13.84 -7.92
CA ARG A 300 9.33 -15.21 -7.49
C ARG A 300 10.78 -15.39 -7.04
N ALA A 301 11.75 -14.86 -7.79
CA ALA A 301 13.17 -14.95 -7.44
C ALA A 301 13.48 -14.22 -6.12
N LEU A 302 12.85 -13.07 -5.88
CA LEU A 302 12.97 -12.33 -4.60
C LEU A 302 12.48 -13.16 -3.43
N GLN A 303 11.31 -13.80 -3.56
CA GLN A 303 10.77 -14.65 -2.51
C GLN A 303 11.65 -15.89 -2.26
N GLU A 304 12.17 -16.53 -3.30
CA GLU A 304 13.11 -17.64 -3.19
C GLU A 304 14.45 -17.24 -2.55
N ALA A 305 14.88 -16.01 -2.74
CA ALA A 305 16.06 -15.45 -2.08
C ALA A 305 15.84 -15.11 -0.60
N GLY A 306 14.59 -15.02 -0.13
CA GLY A 306 14.24 -14.74 1.28
C GLY A 306 13.47 -13.45 1.53
N SER A 307 13.19 -12.65 0.50
CA SER A 307 12.30 -11.50 0.60
C SER A 307 10.85 -11.93 0.83
N VAL A 308 10.04 -11.04 1.39
CA VAL A 308 8.62 -11.29 1.64
C VAL A 308 7.78 -10.50 0.65
N LEU A 309 6.92 -11.18 -0.12
CA LEU A 309 6.02 -10.54 -1.08
C LEU A 309 4.91 -9.77 -0.36
N THR A 310 4.68 -8.53 -0.78
CA THR A 310 3.54 -7.69 -0.37
C THR A 310 3.00 -6.92 -1.57
N LEU A 311 1.80 -6.33 -1.44
CA LEU A 311 1.06 -5.75 -2.55
C LEU A 311 0.52 -4.36 -2.22
N GLY A 312 0.67 -3.43 -3.16
CA GLY A 312 0.15 -2.06 -3.09
C GLY A 312 -0.66 -1.67 -4.32
N SER A 313 -1.41 -0.57 -4.25
CA SER A 313 -2.15 0.01 -5.37
C SER A 313 -1.50 1.26 -5.98
N ASP A 314 -0.49 1.77 -5.34
CA ASP A 314 0.43 2.86 -5.72
C ASP A 314 -0.28 4.06 -6.40
N SER A 315 -0.26 4.16 -7.73
CA SER A 315 -0.84 5.27 -8.49
C SER A 315 -2.37 5.24 -8.56
N HIS A 316 -3.00 4.19 -8.02
CA HIS A 316 -4.45 3.99 -8.05
C HIS A 316 -5.05 3.95 -9.46
N ALA A 317 -4.31 3.47 -10.46
CA ALA A 317 -4.88 3.08 -11.75
C ALA A 317 -6.04 2.10 -11.53
N VAL A 318 -5.86 1.18 -10.57
CA VAL A 318 -6.88 0.32 -9.99
C VAL A 318 -6.74 0.33 -8.45
N ILE A 319 -7.84 0.22 -7.70
CA ILE A 319 -7.86 -0.08 -6.27
C ILE A 319 -8.64 -1.39 -6.10
N ASP A 320 -7.94 -2.52 -6.16
CA ASP A 320 -8.52 -3.87 -6.08
C ASP A 320 -7.44 -4.87 -5.62
N ALA A 321 -7.44 -5.24 -4.33
CA ALA A 321 -6.49 -6.19 -3.78
C ALA A 321 -6.53 -7.58 -4.45
N PHE A 322 -7.71 -7.99 -4.94
CA PHE A 322 -7.89 -9.27 -5.64
C PHE A 322 -7.21 -9.23 -7.01
N GLU A 323 -7.27 -8.08 -7.69
CA GLU A 323 -6.54 -7.88 -8.95
C GLU A 323 -5.03 -7.86 -8.70
N GLU A 324 -4.53 -7.16 -7.67
CA GLU A 324 -3.09 -7.12 -7.37
C GLU A 324 -2.55 -8.53 -7.08
N MET A 325 -3.24 -9.32 -6.22
CA MET A 325 -2.86 -10.71 -5.93
C MET A 325 -2.80 -11.57 -7.20
N ARG A 326 -3.84 -11.47 -8.04
CA ARG A 326 -3.94 -12.21 -9.30
C ARG A 326 -2.88 -11.77 -10.29
N ALA A 327 -2.61 -10.48 -10.37
CA ALA A 327 -1.69 -9.88 -11.31
C ALA A 327 -0.26 -10.37 -11.14
N VAL A 328 0.26 -10.48 -9.94
CA VAL A 328 1.60 -11.03 -9.68
C VAL A 328 1.76 -12.42 -10.29
N GLU A 329 0.83 -13.34 -10.05
CA GLU A 329 0.86 -14.67 -10.64
C GLU A 329 0.74 -14.63 -12.17
N MET A 330 -0.12 -13.75 -12.72
CA MET A 330 -0.35 -13.69 -14.17
C MET A 330 0.84 -13.06 -14.91
N ASP A 331 1.50 -12.08 -14.31
CA ASP A 331 2.68 -11.45 -14.89
C ASP A 331 3.87 -12.40 -14.90
N GLU A 332 4.09 -13.14 -13.81
CA GLU A 332 5.11 -14.19 -13.74
C GLU A 332 4.85 -15.31 -14.77
N ARG A 333 3.56 -15.69 -14.99
CA ARG A 333 3.21 -16.65 -16.06
C ARG A 333 3.59 -16.14 -17.43
N LEU A 334 3.38 -14.85 -17.70
CA LEU A 334 3.75 -14.25 -18.98
C LEU A 334 5.27 -14.19 -19.17
N ALA A 335 6.00 -13.81 -18.12
CA ALA A 335 7.46 -13.72 -18.15
C ALA A 335 8.13 -15.08 -18.36
N THR A 336 7.65 -16.11 -17.66
CA THR A 336 8.26 -17.45 -17.64
C THR A 336 7.65 -18.44 -18.61
N GLN A 337 6.47 -18.15 -19.20
CA GLN A 337 5.66 -19.06 -20.02
C GLN A 337 5.29 -20.36 -19.28
N ALA A 338 5.16 -20.28 -17.95
CA ALA A 338 4.81 -21.38 -17.06
C ALA A 338 3.64 -20.97 -16.15
N ARG A 339 3.06 -21.94 -15.39
CA ARG A 339 1.95 -21.71 -14.46
C ARG A 339 2.29 -22.24 -13.08
N GLY A 340 1.62 -21.69 -12.05
CA GLY A 340 1.70 -22.22 -10.69
C GLY A 340 2.93 -21.74 -9.94
N HIS A 341 3.24 -20.46 -10.06
CA HIS A 341 4.33 -19.82 -9.31
C HIS A 341 3.96 -19.65 -7.84
N TRP A 342 2.67 -19.32 -7.58
CA TRP A 342 2.13 -19.20 -6.23
C TRP A 342 0.84 -20.00 -6.06
N THR A 343 0.65 -20.50 -4.86
CA THR A 343 -0.65 -20.97 -4.39
C THR A 343 -1.55 -19.79 -4.04
N ALA A 344 -2.86 -20.00 -4.03
CA ALA A 344 -3.80 -18.96 -3.57
C ALA A 344 -3.54 -18.54 -2.11
N ALA A 345 -3.07 -19.48 -1.27
CA ALA A 345 -2.73 -19.20 0.12
C ALA A 345 -1.52 -18.25 0.26
N GLU A 346 -0.48 -18.40 -0.56
CA GLU A 346 0.68 -17.52 -0.57
C GLU A 346 0.29 -16.11 -1.03
N LEU A 347 -0.56 -15.98 -2.06
CA LEU A 347 -1.05 -14.69 -2.53
C LEU A 347 -1.98 -14.00 -1.50
N LEU A 348 -2.83 -14.78 -0.81
CA LEU A 348 -3.62 -14.26 0.30
C LEU A 348 -2.73 -13.78 1.45
N ALA A 349 -1.65 -14.49 1.78
CA ALA A 349 -0.71 -14.05 2.81
C ALA A 349 -0.05 -12.71 2.43
N ALA A 350 0.36 -12.54 1.17
CA ALA A 350 0.92 -11.28 0.66
C ALA A 350 -0.08 -10.10 0.79
N GLY A 351 -1.36 -10.33 0.49
CA GLY A 351 -2.42 -9.33 0.59
C GLY A 351 -2.99 -9.14 2.01
N THR A 352 -2.63 -9.99 2.98
CA THR A 352 -3.15 -9.95 4.36
C THR A 352 -2.02 -9.86 5.39
N ALA A 353 -1.63 -10.97 6.01
CA ALA A 353 -0.69 -11.02 7.15
C ALA A 353 0.68 -10.39 6.83
N ASP A 354 1.26 -10.71 5.68
CA ASP A 354 2.56 -10.18 5.28
C ASP A 354 2.47 -8.67 4.97
N GLY A 355 1.39 -8.25 4.29
CA GLY A 355 1.13 -6.84 4.03
C GLY A 355 0.95 -6.03 5.32
N HIS A 356 0.15 -6.51 6.28
CA HIS A 356 -0.01 -5.82 7.56
C HIS A 356 1.30 -5.74 8.33
N ARG A 357 2.09 -6.83 8.33
CA ARG A 357 3.40 -6.87 9.00
C ARG A 357 4.37 -5.84 8.43
N SER A 358 4.41 -5.65 7.10
CA SER A 358 5.27 -4.65 6.47
C SER A 358 4.92 -3.21 6.86
N LEU A 359 3.66 -3.00 7.26
CA LEU A 359 3.15 -1.72 7.75
C LEU A 359 3.29 -1.54 9.28
N GLY A 360 3.86 -2.52 9.99
CA GLY A 360 4.01 -2.49 11.45
C GLY A 360 2.79 -3.00 12.24
N PHE A 361 1.73 -3.50 11.56
CA PHE A 361 0.54 -4.06 12.20
C PHE A 361 0.60 -5.60 12.27
N GLY A 362 1.63 -6.16 12.91
CA GLY A 362 1.83 -7.60 13.00
C GLY A 362 0.75 -8.36 13.79
N ASP A 363 -0.24 -7.66 14.34
CA ASP A 363 -1.40 -8.19 15.05
C ASP A 363 -2.70 -8.16 14.20
N ALA A 364 -2.57 -7.99 12.87
CA ALA A 364 -3.66 -7.98 11.90
C ALA A 364 -3.39 -8.95 10.73
N GLY A 365 -4.42 -9.23 9.92
CA GLY A 365 -4.30 -10.04 8.70
C GLY A 365 -4.58 -11.53 8.88
N GLU A 366 -5.06 -11.96 10.05
CA GLU A 366 -5.52 -13.33 10.31
C GLU A 366 -6.84 -13.35 11.08
N ILE A 367 -7.70 -14.34 10.79
CA ILE A 367 -8.88 -14.63 11.63
C ILE A 367 -8.43 -15.63 12.71
N ALA A 368 -7.85 -15.12 13.78
CA ALA A 368 -7.32 -15.92 14.90
C ALA A 368 -7.50 -15.18 16.22
N VAL A 369 -7.56 -15.94 17.33
CA VAL A 369 -7.69 -15.37 18.68
C VAL A 369 -6.48 -14.48 19.00
N GLY A 370 -6.75 -13.27 19.52
CA GLY A 370 -5.76 -12.25 19.82
C GLY A 370 -5.48 -11.26 18.69
N GLN A 371 -5.79 -11.63 17.46
CA GLN A 371 -5.67 -10.74 16.28
C GLN A 371 -6.73 -9.63 16.29
N ARG A 372 -6.47 -8.56 15.56
CA ARG A 372 -7.45 -7.51 15.30
C ARG A 372 -8.64 -8.08 14.55
N ALA A 373 -9.82 -7.62 14.88
CA ALA A 373 -11.06 -8.08 14.24
C ALA A 373 -11.29 -7.34 12.92
N ASP A 374 -10.43 -7.60 11.96
CA ASP A 374 -10.48 -7.09 10.58
C ASP A 374 -11.02 -8.18 9.66
N LEU A 375 -12.20 -7.97 9.11
CA LEU A 375 -12.89 -8.97 8.29
C LEU A 375 -13.37 -8.33 6.99
N VAL A 376 -13.19 -9.07 5.89
CA VAL A 376 -13.69 -8.67 4.56
C VAL A 376 -14.53 -9.80 4.00
N THR A 377 -15.79 -9.53 3.70
CA THR A 377 -16.70 -10.53 3.13
C THR A 377 -16.99 -10.23 1.67
N ILE A 378 -16.80 -11.24 0.82
CA ILE A 378 -17.11 -11.20 -0.62
C ILE A 378 -18.36 -12.02 -0.93
N ASP A 379 -19.15 -11.51 -1.89
CA ASP A 379 -20.32 -12.22 -2.45
C ASP A 379 -19.87 -13.44 -3.27
N LEU A 380 -20.47 -14.60 -3.03
CA LEU A 380 -20.26 -15.84 -3.79
C LEU A 380 -21.34 -16.10 -4.84
N ALA A 381 -22.29 -15.17 -5.02
CA ALA A 381 -23.38 -15.28 -5.97
C ALA A 381 -23.29 -14.29 -7.14
N SER A 382 -22.25 -13.44 -7.18
CA SER A 382 -22.03 -12.52 -8.29
C SER A 382 -21.68 -13.27 -9.60
N PRO A 383 -21.82 -12.64 -10.76
CA PRO A 383 -21.41 -13.27 -12.04
C PRO A 383 -19.94 -13.69 -12.10
N ARG A 384 -19.06 -13.08 -11.28
CA ARG A 384 -17.63 -13.44 -11.21
C ARG A 384 -17.39 -14.67 -10.32
N THR A 385 -18.08 -14.78 -9.22
CA THR A 385 -17.83 -15.79 -8.16
C THR A 385 -18.77 -16.98 -8.23
N ALA A 386 -19.93 -16.84 -8.86
CA ALA A 386 -20.90 -17.92 -8.98
C ALA A 386 -20.34 -19.09 -9.81
N GLY A 387 -20.53 -20.32 -9.29
CA GLY A 387 -20.05 -21.54 -9.96
C GLY A 387 -18.58 -21.84 -9.78
N THR A 388 -17.83 -21.03 -9.01
CA THR A 388 -16.44 -21.31 -8.62
C THR A 388 -16.37 -22.29 -7.42
N GLY A 389 -15.14 -22.63 -6.94
CA GLY A 389 -14.94 -23.56 -5.83
C GLY A 389 -15.45 -23.07 -4.47
N ARG A 390 -15.75 -21.77 -4.32
CA ARG A 390 -16.13 -21.11 -3.04
C ARG A 390 -15.06 -21.24 -1.96
N ASP A 391 -13.82 -21.24 -2.36
CA ASP A 391 -12.62 -21.40 -1.55
C ASP A 391 -11.64 -20.24 -1.79
N GLU A 392 -10.42 -20.35 -1.33
CA GLU A 392 -9.34 -19.36 -1.52
C GLU A 392 -9.05 -19.06 -2.99
N HIS A 393 -9.24 -20.04 -3.88
CA HIS A 393 -9.06 -19.82 -5.33
C HIS A 393 -10.14 -18.89 -5.89
N THR A 394 -11.37 -18.97 -5.34
CA THR A 394 -12.44 -17.99 -5.69
C THR A 394 -12.03 -16.59 -5.32
N ALA A 395 -11.48 -16.38 -4.11
CA ALA A 395 -11.01 -15.08 -3.68
C ALA A 395 -9.92 -14.54 -4.63
N VAL A 396 -8.84 -15.30 -4.84
CA VAL A 396 -7.68 -14.83 -5.61
C VAL A 396 -7.95 -14.73 -7.10
N PHE A 397 -8.61 -15.75 -7.70
CA PHE A 397 -8.66 -15.89 -9.16
C PHE A 397 -10.01 -15.52 -9.80
N ALA A 398 -11.03 -15.19 -8.99
CA ALA A 398 -12.35 -14.86 -9.53
C ALA A 398 -12.94 -13.58 -8.96
N ALA A 399 -12.80 -13.31 -7.66
CA ALA A 399 -13.37 -12.12 -7.03
C ALA A 399 -12.69 -10.83 -7.49
N GLY A 400 -13.34 -9.71 -7.25
CA GLY A 400 -12.83 -8.36 -7.42
C GLY A 400 -13.41 -7.43 -6.36
N ALA A 401 -12.94 -6.19 -6.28
CA ALA A 401 -13.40 -5.19 -5.33
C ALA A 401 -14.94 -5.01 -5.33
N ALA A 402 -15.57 -5.12 -6.49
CA ALA A 402 -17.02 -5.03 -6.61
C ALA A 402 -17.81 -6.19 -5.98
N ASP A 403 -17.14 -7.27 -5.55
CA ASP A 403 -17.76 -8.38 -4.82
C ASP A 403 -17.71 -8.19 -3.30
N VAL A 404 -16.99 -7.16 -2.80
CA VAL A 404 -16.93 -6.86 -1.37
C VAL A 404 -18.28 -6.36 -0.89
N THR A 405 -18.86 -7.03 0.10
CA THR A 405 -20.14 -6.70 0.70
C THR A 405 -20.04 -6.08 2.08
N HIS A 406 -19.04 -6.49 2.87
CA HIS A 406 -18.82 -5.97 4.21
C HIS A 406 -17.32 -5.84 4.48
N VAL A 407 -16.96 -4.75 5.14
CA VAL A 407 -15.62 -4.55 5.71
C VAL A 407 -15.75 -4.15 7.17
N ILE A 408 -15.02 -4.84 8.02
CA ILE A 408 -14.97 -4.63 9.46
C ILE A 408 -13.52 -4.32 9.82
N VAL A 409 -13.31 -3.23 10.56
CA VAL A 409 -12.01 -2.80 11.07
C VAL A 409 -12.11 -2.69 12.59
N ASP A 410 -11.20 -3.37 13.31
CA ASP A 410 -11.23 -3.43 14.77
C ASP A 410 -12.63 -3.76 15.34
N GLY A 411 -13.36 -4.65 14.67
CA GLY A 411 -14.70 -5.11 15.06
C GLY A 411 -15.85 -4.13 14.77
N VAL A 412 -15.57 -3.01 14.09
CA VAL A 412 -16.57 -2.01 13.67
C VAL A 412 -16.83 -2.16 12.18
N VAL A 413 -18.10 -2.26 11.79
CA VAL A 413 -18.49 -2.26 10.38
C VAL A 413 -18.23 -0.87 9.79
N VAL A 414 -17.35 -0.78 8.80
CA VAL A 414 -16.96 0.47 8.12
C VAL A 414 -17.52 0.56 6.69
N PHE A 415 -17.96 -0.57 6.13
CA PHE A 415 -18.56 -0.65 4.79
C PHE A 415 -19.61 -1.76 4.73
N GLU A 416 -20.77 -1.47 4.10
CA GLU A 416 -21.90 -2.39 3.90
C GLU A 416 -22.42 -2.36 2.44
N GLY A 417 -21.51 -2.33 1.46
CA GLY A 417 -21.85 -2.55 0.04
C GLY A 417 -22.35 -1.33 -0.75
N ASP A 418 -22.35 -0.11 -0.18
CA ASP A 418 -22.76 1.10 -0.96
C ASP A 418 -21.58 1.71 -1.74
N HIS A 419 -21.13 1.02 -2.79
CA HIS A 419 -20.13 1.53 -3.73
C HIS A 419 -20.59 2.84 -4.44
N GLY A 420 -21.90 3.05 -4.58
CA GLY A 420 -22.43 4.26 -5.21
C GLY A 420 -22.17 5.52 -4.39
N GLN A 421 -22.21 5.43 -3.06
CA GLN A 421 -21.88 6.54 -2.18
C GLN A 421 -20.40 6.93 -2.32
N VAL A 422 -19.50 5.95 -2.34
CA VAL A 422 -18.06 6.15 -2.53
C VAL A 422 -17.79 6.83 -3.88
N GLY A 423 -18.41 6.33 -4.97
CA GLY A 423 -18.27 6.92 -6.29
C GLY A 423 -18.71 8.38 -6.36
N ARG A 424 -19.83 8.75 -5.73
CA ARG A 424 -20.28 10.16 -5.66
C ARG A 424 -19.30 11.06 -4.91
N ALA A 425 -18.74 10.60 -3.79
CA ALA A 425 -17.77 11.37 -3.03
C ALA A 425 -16.48 11.63 -3.83
N LEU A 426 -16.00 10.62 -4.57
CA LEU A 426 -14.84 10.77 -5.47
C LEU A 426 -15.12 11.75 -6.62
N ASP A 427 -16.28 11.64 -7.27
CA ASP A 427 -16.65 12.51 -8.38
C ASP A 427 -16.70 13.98 -7.95
N ASP A 428 -17.29 14.26 -6.78
CA ASP A 428 -17.40 15.61 -6.22
C ASP A 428 -16.01 16.23 -5.92
N VAL A 429 -15.15 15.53 -5.20
CA VAL A 429 -13.84 16.08 -4.80
C VAL A 429 -12.88 16.19 -6.00
N ILE A 430 -12.81 15.16 -6.85
CA ILE A 430 -11.93 15.17 -8.03
C ILE A 430 -12.40 16.21 -9.04
N GLY A 431 -13.73 16.35 -9.20
CA GLY A 431 -14.32 17.38 -10.04
C GLY A 431 -13.88 18.80 -9.65
N ARG A 432 -13.84 19.12 -8.34
CA ARG A 432 -13.36 20.42 -7.83
C ARG A 432 -11.84 20.62 -8.04
N ILE A 433 -11.04 19.57 -7.92
CA ILE A 433 -9.59 19.66 -8.14
C ILE A 433 -9.27 20.00 -9.61
N TRP A 434 -10.01 19.41 -10.55
CA TRP A 434 -9.75 19.61 -11.97
C TRP A 434 -10.41 20.88 -12.53
N ASN A 435 -11.51 21.34 -11.94
CA ASN A 435 -12.27 22.54 -12.34
C ASN A 435 -12.43 23.47 -11.13
N PRO A 436 -11.34 24.10 -10.67
CA PRO A 436 -11.33 24.93 -9.46
C PRO A 436 -12.15 26.20 -9.60
#